data_c8d6adf256d46ec4b5a38485649fe34a
#
_entry.id   c8d6adf256d46ec4b5a38485649fe34a
#
_cell.length_a   1.000
_cell.length_b   1.000
_cell.length_c   1.000
_cell.angle_alpha   90.00
_cell.angle_beta   90.00
_cell.angle_gamma   90.00
#
_symmetry.space_group_name_H-M   'P 1'
#
loop_
_entity.id
_entity.type
_entity.pdbx_description
1 polymer ?
#
loop_
_entity_poly.entity_id
_entity_poly.type
_entity_poly.pdbx_seq_one_letter_code
_entity_poly.pdbx_strand_id
1 'polypeptide(L)'
;MPQSLHRHTPSLTSYDPRGLTIRAVAYHRRTAGDEPQARIHRQVYSATGMLSEQWDPRLTALRASAANLRHRYSLSGRLLHSDSVDRGARIVFCGAGAELRYSWDARGTRHTYQYDQLLRVSALFEQAAGDQKARCVERMSYADNSPEHARHNRCARLLRHDDPAGTLWSEDF
;
A
#
# COMPACT_ATOMS: atom_id res chain seq x y z
N MET A 1 29.72 -16.16 -32.96
CA MET A 1 28.56 -16.46 -32.15
C MET A 1 27.91 -15.15 -31.75
N PRO A 2 26.62 -14.91 -31.97
CA PRO A 2 25.97 -13.69 -31.49
C PRO A 2 26.09 -13.64 -29.97
N GLN A 3 26.59 -12.52 -29.44
CA GLN A 3 26.69 -12.31 -28.00
C GLN A 3 25.27 -12.23 -27.42
N SER A 4 24.96 -13.06 -26.43
CA SER A 4 23.68 -12.99 -25.73
C SER A 4 23.56 -11.68 -24.95
N LEU A 5 22.39 -11.02 -25.02
CA LEU A 5 22.08 -9.81 -24.28
C LEU A 5 22.27 -9.98 -22.75
N HIS A 6 22.07 -11.19 -22.26
CA HIS A 6 22.15 -11.53 -20.82
C HIS A 6 23.48 -12.13 -20.38
N ARG A 7 24.51 -12.16 -21.28
CA ARG A 7 25.84 -12.67 -20.90
C ARG A 7 26.49 -11.76 -19.86
N HIS A 8 27.00 -12.35 -18.76
CA HIS A 8 27.65 -11.65 -17.64
C HIS A 8 26.76 -10.60 -16.94
N THR A 9 25.44 -10.85 -16.85
CA THR A 9 24.48 -10.01 -16.12
C THR A 9 23.72 -10.80 -15.06
N PRO A 10 24.41 -11.35 -14.03
CA PRO A 10 23.76 -12.10 -12.98
C PRO A 10 22.92 -11.17 -12.09
N SER A 11 21.83 -11.69 -11.51
CA SER A 11 21.16 -11.02 -10.39
C SER A 11 21.91 -11.33 -9.11
N LEU A 12 22.20 -10.29 -8.32
CA LEU A 12 22.91 -10.41 -7.05
C LEU A 12 22.03 -9.89 -5.92
N THR A 13 21.98 -10.64 -4.80
CA THR A 13 21.25 -10.23 -3.61
C THR A 13 22.19 -10.32 -2.41
N SER A 14 22.24 -9.27 -1.61
CA SER A 14 22.99 -9.22 -0.36
C SER A 14 22.04 -9.16 0.82
N TYR A 15 22.36 -9.89 1.87
CA TYR A 15 21.56 -10.00 3.08
C TYR A 15 22.34 -9.47 4.29
N ASP A 16 21.62 -9.00 5.30
CA ASP A 16 22.19 -8.74 6.61
C ASP A 16 22.31 -10.06 7.42
N PRO A 17 22.95 -10.06 8.60
CA PRO A 17 23.06 -11.26 9.44
C PRO A 17 21.72 -11.87 9.87
N ARG A 18 20.61 -11.16 9.76
CA ARG A 18 19.26 -11.64 10.06
C ARG A 18 18.57 -12.27 8.84
N GLY A 19 19.23 -12.31 7.66
CA GLY A 19 18.68 -12.81 6.42
C GLY A 19 17.79 -11.80 5.68
N LEU A 20 17.79 -10.51 6.07
CA LEU A 20 17.00 -9.48 5.41
C LEU A 20 17.76 -8.92 4.21
N THR A 21 17.11 -8.78 3.06
CA THR A 21 17.71 -8.25 1.84
C THR A 21 18.03 -6.78 1.99
N ILE A 22 19.31 -6.43 2.03
CA ILE A 22 19.76 -5.04 2.15
C ILE A 22 20.14 -4.42 0.80
N ARG A 23 20.42 -5.24 -0.21
CA ARG A 23 20.79 -4.79 -1.54
C ARG A 23 20.43 -5.85 -2.58
N ALA A 24 19.83 -5.40 -3.68
CA ALA A 24 19.61 -6.22 -4.87
C ALA A 24 20.19 -5.49 -6.08
N VAL A 25 20.95 -6.22 -6.92
CA VAL A 25 21.58 -5.69 -8.14
C VAL A 25 21.07 -6.48 -9.32
N ALA A 26 20.48 -5.79 -10.28
CA ALA A 26 20.24 -6.28 -11.62
C ALA A 26 21.06 -5.47 -12.62
N TYR A 27 21.31 -6.01 -13.80
CA TYR A 27 22.05 -5.31 -14.84
C TYR A 27 21.16 -5.06 -16.04
N HIS A 28 21.36 -3.90 -16.64
CA HIS A 28 20.65 -3.49 -17.85
C HIS A 28 21.66 -3.07 -18.93
N ARG A 29 21.44 -3.52 -20.16
CA ARG A 29 22.11 -3.00 -21.36
C ARG A 29 21.13 -3.05 -22.53
N ARG A 30 21.32 -2.16 -23.51
CA ARG A 30 20.46 -2.08 -24.69
C ARG A 30 20.88 -3.07 -25.78
N THR A 31 22.17 -3.22 -26.00
CA THR A 31 22.74 -4.13 -26.98
C THR A 31 23.78 -5.04 -26.33
N ALA A 32 24.08 -6.18 -26.96
CA ALA A 32 25.03 -7.15 -26.43
C ALA A 32 26.47 -6.62 -26.31
N GLY A 33 26.81 -5.55 -27.06
CA GLY A 33 28.14 -4.88 -27.03
C GLY A 33 28.25 -3.79 -25.98
N ASP A 34 27.14 -3.37 -25.35
CA ASP A 34 27.16 -2.30 -24.35
C ASP A 34 27.71 -2.79 -23.01
N GLU A 35 28.33 -1.90 -22.26
CA GLU A 35 28.67 -2.09 -20.85
C GLU A 35 27.39 -2.28 -20.01
N PRO A 36 27.29 -3.36 -19.22
CA PRO A 36 26.13 -3.56 -18.34
C PRO A 36 26.05 -2.50 -17.25
N GLN A 37 24.93 -1.77 -17.18
CA GLN A 37 24.66 -0.80 -16.14
C GLN A 37 24.02 -1.46 -14.93
N ALA A 38 24.62 -1.33 -13.75
CA ALA A 38 24.05 -1.84 -12.52
C ALA A 38 22.80 -1.04 -12.11
N ARG A 39 21.73 -1.74 -11.82
CA ARG A 39 20.48 -1.23 -11.26
C ARG A 39 20.37 -1.71 -9.82
N ILE A 40 20.64 -0.83 -8.87
CA ILE A 40 20.80 -1.19 -7.46
C ILE A 40 19.58 -0.71 -6.68
N HIS A 41 18.89 -1.64 -6.06
CA HIS A 41 17.92 -1.39 -5.00
C HIS A 41 18.63 -1.52 -3.65
N ARG A 42 18.36 -0.59 -2.74
CA ARG A 42 18.88 -0.62 -1.37
C ARG A 42 17.73 -0.57 -0.38
N GLN A 43 17.84 -1.33 0.70
CA GLN A 43 16.86 -1.40 1.77
C GLN A 43 17.54 -1.22 3.13
N VAL A 44 16.87 -0.55 4.05
CA VAL A 44 17.30 -0.39 5.43
C VAL A 44 16.17 -0.86 6.34
N TYR A 45 16.53 -1.61 7.36
CA TYR A 45 15.61 -2.17 8.32
C TYR A 45 15.86 -1.62 9.71
N SER A 46 14.81 -1.51 10.51
CA SER A 46 14.89 -1.21 11.93
C SER A 46 15.56 -2.34 12.70
N ALA A 47 15.87 -2.11 13.96
CA ALA A 47 16.35 -3.14 14.87
C ALA A 47 15.36 -4.33 14.99
N THR A 48 14.05 -4.07 14.85
CA THR A 48 12.98 -5.06 14.89
C THR A 48 12.72 -5.76 13.56
N GLY A 49 13.54 -5.53 12.52
CA GLY A 49 13.41 -6.18 11.22
C GLY A 49 12.37 -5.56 10.28
N MET A 50 11.76 -4.41 10.63
CA MET A 50 10.80 -3.72 9.78
C MET A 50 11.52 -2.86 8.75
N LEU A 51 11.08 -2.91 7.48
CA LEU A 51 11.63 -2.09 6.39
C LEU A 51 11.39 -0.61 6.67
N SER A 52 12.43 0.15 7.00
CA SER A 52 12.34 1.58 7.35
C SER A 52 12.56 2.48 6.14
N GLU A 53 13.45 2.12 5.24
CA GLU A 53 13.77 2.92 4.07
C GLU A 53 14.11 2.05 2.86
N GLN A 54 13.77 2.55 1.67
CA GLN A 54 14.08 1.90 0.40
C GLN A 54 14.55 2.93 -0.63
N TRP A 55 15.61 2.59 -1.38
CA TRP A 55 16.09 3.33 -2.54
C TRP A 55 15.92 2.52 -3.80
N ASP A 56 15.37 3.13 -4.82
CA ASP A 56 15.34 2.60 -6.16
C ASP A 56 16.69 2.83 -6.90
N PRO A 57 16.91 2.23 -8.07
CA PRO A 57 18.16 2.41 -8.81
C PRO A 57 18.46 3.85 -9.20
N ARG A 58 17.46 4.69 -9.45
CA ARG A 58 17.66 6.10 -9.85
C ARG A 58 18.24 6.88 -8.68
N LEU A 59 17.63 6.80 -7.52
CA LEU A 59 18.07 7.51 -6.32
C LEU A 59 19.38 6.95 -5.78
N THR A 60 19.61 5.63 -5.92
CA THR A 60 20.88 5.01 -5.57
C THR A 60 22.02 5.52 -6.47
N ALA A 61 21.80 5.62 -7.79
CA ALA A 61 22.78 6.12 -8.73
C ALA A 61 23.12 7.60 -8.50
N LEU A 62 22.12 8.41 -8.15
CA LEU A 62 22.28 9.83 -7.81
C LEU A 62 22.89 10.06 -6.42
N ARG A 63 23.14 9.01 -5.64
CA ARG A 63 23.53 9.11 -4.22
C ARG A 63 22.64 10.05 -3.42
N ALA A 64 21.32 10.01 -3.72
CA ALA A 64 20.36 10.87 -3.09
C ALA A 64 20.36 10.66 -1.55
N SER A 65 20.26 11.76 -0.80
CA SER A 65 20.19 11.72 0.66
C SER A 65 18.86 11.20 1.17
N ALA A 66 17.79 11.29 0.34
CA ALA A 66 16.44 10.84 0.67
C ALA A 66 16.13 9.51 -0.02
N ALA A 67 15.54 8.58 0.74
CA ALA A 67 14.99 7.34 0.22
C ALA A 67 13.73 7.62 -0.63
N ASN A 68 13.44 6.77 -1.63
CA ASN A 68 12.19 6.88 -2.39
C ASN A 68 10.97 6.45 -1.57
N LEU A 69 11.17 5.60 -0.56
CA LEU A 69 10.15 5.22 0.42
C LEU A 69 10.73 5.24 1.83
N ARG A 70 9.98 5.81 2.77
CA ARG A 70 10.23 5.73 4.20
C ARG A 70 8.99 5.23 4.91
N HIS A 71 9.20 4.37 5.90
CA HIS A 71 8.12 3.75 6.66
C HIS A 71 8.33 3.94 8.16
N ARG A 72 7.22 4.14 8.89
CA ARG A 72 7.18 4.13 10.34
C ARG A 72 6.07 3.20 10.80
N TYR A 73 6.36 2.42 11.81
CA TYR A 73 5.49 1.37 12.31
C TYR A 73 5.09 1.63 13.75
N SER A 74 3.96 1.07 14.16
CA SER A 74 3.60 0.94 15.57
C SER A 74 4.50 -0.08 16.27
N LEU A 75 4.43 -0.14 17.58
CA LEU A 75 5.11 -1.17 18.37
C LEU A 75 4.63 -2.59 18.03
N SER A 76 3.41 -2.73 17.52
CA SER A 76 2.85 -4.00 17.06
C SER A 76 3.20 -4.34 15.59
N GLY A 77 4.08 -3.57 14.93
CA GLY A 77 4.53 -3.81 13.57
C GLY A 77 3.57 -3.34 12.47
N ARG A 78 2.53 -2.57 12.78
CA ARG A 78 1.63 -2.00 11.76
C ARG A 78 2.24 -0.75 11.14
N LEU A 79 2.15 -0.63 9.82
CA LEU A 79 2.55 0.58 9.11
C LEU A 79 1.61 1.74 9.48
N LEU A 80 2.16 2.80 10.09
CA LEU A 80 1.42 4.01 10.48
C LEU A 80 1.70 5.19 9.56
N HIS A 81 2.90 5.26 9.01
CA HIS A 81 3.30 6.35 8.13
C HIS A 81 4.18 5.82 7.01
N SER A 82 3.86 6.22 5.79
CA SER A 82 4.72 6.03 4.62
C SER A 82 4.95 7.38 3.95
N ASP A 83 6.19 7.64 3.57
CA ASP A 83 6.59 8.83 2.82
C ASP A 83 7.24 8.37 1.50
N SER A 84 6.72 8.85 0.38
CA SER A 84 7.15 8.48 -0.96
C SER A 84 7.50 9.72 -1.76
N VAL A 85 8.62 9.71 -2.47
CA VAL A 85 9.02 10.83 -3.35
C VAL A 85 8.01 11.08 -4.47
N ASP A 86 7.26 10.05 -4.89
CA ASP A 86 6.29 10.16 -5.99
C ASP A 86 4.88 10.52 -5.49
N ARG A 87 4.47 10.00 -4.33
CA ARG A 87 3.08 10.13 -3.80
C ARG A 87 2.99 11.03 -2.57
N GLY A 88 4.13 11.38 -1.96
CA GLY A 88 4.19 12.10 -0.69
C GLY A 88 3.82 11.27 0.53
N ALA A 89 3.56 11.95 1.63
CA ALA A 89 3.28 11.33 2.92
C ALA A 89 1.85 10.75 2.98
N ARG A 90 1.72 9.59 3.62
CA ARG A 90 0.45 9.01 4.04
C ARG A 90 0.53 8.58 5.49
N ILE A 91 -0.47 8.96 6.27
CA ILE A 91 -0.61 8.57 7.67
C ILE A 91 -1.88 7.74 7.81
N VAL A 92 -1.85 6.71 8.64
CA VAL A 92 -3.02 5.89 8.95
C VAL A 92 -3.18 5.73 10.46
N PHE A 93 -4.43 5.67 10.91
CA PHE A 93 -4.78 5.40 12.29
C PHE A 93 -5.79 4.24 12.31
N CYS A 94 -5.45 3.21 13.07
CA CYS A 94 -6.28 2.03 13.21
C CYS A 94 -6.88 1.94 14.61
N GLY A 95 -8.06 1.35 14.72
CA GLY A 95 -8.68 1.02 15.98
C GLY A 95 -8.08 -0.24 16.64
N ALA A 96 -8.63 -0.64 17.77
CA ALA A 96 -8.17 -1.78 18.56
C ALA A 96 -8.29 -3.13 17.80
N GLY A 97 -9.29 -3.29 16.96
CA GLY A 97 -9.51 -4.46 16.10
C GLY A 97 -8.68 -4.44 14.80
N ALA A 98 -7.74 -3.51 14.67
CA ALA A 98 -6.94 -3.30 13.48
C ALA A 98 -7.67 -2.63 12.31
N GLU A 99 -8.93 -2.28 12.48
CA GLU A 99 -9.72 -1.58 11.49
C GLU A 99 -9.15 -0.17 11.23
N LEU A 100 -9.10 0.25 9.97
CA LEU A 100 -8.61 1.56 9.56
C LEU A 100 -9.66 2.63 9.91
N ARG A 101 -9.39 3.49 10.89
CA ARG A 101 -10.32 4.56 11.31
C ARG A 101 -10.14 5.84 10.51
N TYR A 102 -8.88 6.23 10.33
CA TYR A 102 -8.54 7.46 9.62
C TYR A 102 -7.33 7.25 8.71
N SER A 103 -7.30 7.94 7.59
CA SER A 103 -6.08 8.11 6.82
C SER A 103 -5.97 9.55 6.30
N TRP A 104 -4.74 10.01 6.12
CA TRP A 104 -4.41 11.30 5.53
C TRP A 104 -3.43 11.09 4.40
N ASP A 105 -3.62 11.80 3.31
CA ASP A 105 -2.69 11.84 2.19
C ASP A 105 -1.80 13.09 2.23
N ALA A 106 -0.87 13.20 1.27
CA ALA A 106 0.06 14.32 1.17
C ALA A 106 -0.62 15.67 0.86
N ARG A 107 -1.87 15.66 0.38
CA ARG A 107 -2.66 16.87 0.12
C ARG A 107 -3.42 17.35 1.36
N GLY A 108 -3.33 16.61 2.46
CA GLY A 108 -4.08 16.87 3.67
C GLY A 108 -5.53 16.36 3.63
N THR A 109 -5.90 15.58 2.61
CA THR A 109 -7.21 14.95 2.54
C THR A 109 -7.33 13.91 3.64
N ARG A 110 -8.37 14.00 4.44
CA ARG A 110 -8.72 13.04 5.49
C ARG A 110 -9.81 12.10 5.01
N HIS A 111 -9.56 10.81 5.13
CA HIS A 111 -10.56 9.77 4.98
C HIS A 111 -10.95 9.25 6.36
N THR A 112 -12.26 9.10 6.58
CA THR A 112 -12.83 8.58 7.83
C THR A 112 -13.68 7.36 7.50
N TYR A 113 -13.38 6.24 8.14
CA TYR A 113 -14.07 4.97 7.92
C TYR A 113 -15.04 4.72 9.06
N GLN A 114 -16.30 4.44 8.73
CA GLN A 114 -17.31 3.97 9.66
C GLN A 114 -17.52 2.47 9.49
N TYR A 115 -17.88 1.82 10.58
CA TYR A 115 -18.01 0.37 10.65
C TYR A 115 -19.34 0.00 11.30
N ASP A 116 -19.87 -1.15 10.93
CA ASP A 116 -20.95 -1.79 11.64
C ASP A 116 -20.43 -2.56 12.88
N GLN A 117 -21.33 -3.24 13.59
CA GLN A 117 -21.00 -4.01 14.79
C GLN A 117 -20.09 -5.22 14.52
N LEU A 118 -20.01 -5.68 13.27
CA LEU A 118 -19.14 -6.77 12.83
C LEU A 118 -17.81 -6.28 12.24
N LEU A 119 -17.48 -4.99 12.43
CA LEU A 119 -16.29 -4.33 11.89
C LEU A 119 -16.21 -4.39 10.35
N ARG A 120 -17.36 -4.43 9.65
CA ARG A 120 -17.42 -4.24 8.20
C ARG A 120 -17.59 -2.75 7.90
N VAL A 121 -16.92 -2.24 6.86
CA VAL A 121 -17.02 -0.83 6.45
C VAL A 121 -18.46 -0.52 6.04
N SER A 122 -19.11 0.43 6.69
CA SER A 122 -20.48 0.88 6.39
C SER A 122 -20.51 2.21 5.64
N ALA A 123 -19.49 3.07 5.84
CA ALA A 123 -19.36 4.30 5.09
C ALA A 123 -17.91 4.80 5.06
N LEU A 124 -17.55 5.49 3.98
CA LEU A 124 -16.32 6.25 3.81
C LEU A 124 -16.65 7.71 3.63
N PHE A 125 -16.00 8.56 4.43
CA PHE A 125 -16.10 10.00 4.32
C PHE A 125 -14.76 10.58 3.89
N GLU A 126 -14.80 11.55 3.01
CA GLU A 126 -13.65 12.33 2.55
C GLU A 126 -13.81 13.79 2.97
N GLN A 127 -12.73 14.38 3.44
CA GLN A 127 -12.63 15.80 3.74
C GLN A 127 -11.31 16.33 3.19
N ALA A 128 -11.38 17.18 2.18
CA ALA A 128 -10.21 17.85 1.64
C ALA A 128 -9.64 18.86 2.64
N ALA A 129 -8.36 19.18 2.49
CA ALA A 129 -7.73 20.22 3.31
C ALA A 129 -8.45 21.56 3.12
N GLY A 130 -8.85 22.18 4.24
CA GLY A 130 -9.62 23.44 4.23
C GLY A 130 -11.14 23.27 4.19
N ASP A 131 -11.67 22.11 3.92
CA ASP A 131 -13.11 21.86 3.99
C ASP A 131 -13.60 21.83 5.45
N GLN A 132 -14.74 22.51 5.70
CA GLN A 132 -15.37 22.49 7.01
C GLN A 132 -16.10 21.17 7.34
N LYS A 133 -16.55 20.45 6.30
CA LYS A 133 -17.37 19.24 6.44
C LYS A 133 -16.83 18.10 5.58
N ALA A 134 -16.89 16.90 6.14
CA ALA A 134 -16.62 15.69 5.39
C ALA A 134 -17.81 15.30 4.51
N ARG A 135 -17.55 14.82 3.30
CA ARG A 135 -18.53 14.28 2.35
C ARG A 135 -18.52 12.76 2.43
N CYS A 136 -19.69 12.13 2.50
CA CYS A 136 -19.80 10.68 2.31
C CYS A 136 -19.54 10.36 0.84
N VAL A 137 -18.49 9.57 0.58
CA VAL A 137 -18.08 9.16 -0.78
C VAL A 137 -18.44 7.72 -1.08
N GLU A 138 -18.55 6.88 -0.06
CA GLU A 138 -19.02 5.51 -0.23
C GLU A 138 -19.96 5.13 0.91
N ARG A 139 -20.98 4.31 0.59
CA ARG A 139 -21.89 3.72 1.57
C ARG A 139 -22.17 2.27 1.24
N MET A 140 -22.09 1.42 2.24
CA MET A 140 -22.26 -0.02 2.10
C MET A 140 -23.33 -0.53 3.04
N SER A 141 -24.21 -1.40 2.54
CA SER A 141 -25.24 -2.08 3.33
C SER A 141 -25.06 -3.59 3.19
N TYR A 142 -25.20 -4.28 4.30
CA TYR A 142 -24.99 -5.73 4.36
C TYR A 142 -26.28 -6.43 4.78
N ALA A 143 -26.50 -7.64 4.26
CA ALA A 143 -27.59 -8.49 4.68
C ALA A 143 -27.42 -8.89 6.16
N ASP A 144 -28.53 -8.95 6.85
CA ASP A 144 -28.62 -9.61 8.14
C ASP A 144 -28.69 -11.15 8.00
N ASN A 145 -28.82 -11.85 9.12
CA ASN A 145 -28.93 -13.30 9.15
C ASN A 145 -30.38 -13.78 9.14
N SER A 146 -31.32 -13.05 8.52
CA SER A 146 -32.70 -13.43 8.41
C SER A 146 -32.91 -14.68 7.53
N PRO A 147 -33.99 -15.47 7.74
CA PRO A 147 -34.29 -16.61 6.88
C PRO A 147 -34.50 -16.24 5.40
N GLU A 148 -34.92 -15.01 5.11
CA GLU A 148 -35.04 -14.48 3.76
C GLU A 148 -33.69 -14.40 3.09
N HIS A 149 -32.72 -13.76 3.72
CA HIS A 149 -31.36 -13.66 3.20
C HIS A 149 -30.66 -15.02 3.14
N ALA A 150 -30.92 -15.91 4.08
CA ALA A 150 -30.36 -17.26 4.09
C ALA A 150 -30.79 -18.09 2.85
N ARG A 151 -32.03 -17.95 2.40
CA ARG A 151 -32.52 -18.65 1.20
C ARG A 151 -31.81 -18.28 -0.09
N HIS A 152 -31.21 -17.08 -0.14
CA HIS A 152 -30.49 -16.54 -1.28
C HIS A 152 -28.97 -16.49 -1.06
N ASN A 153 -28.44 -17.18 -0.07
CA ASN A 153 -27.02 -17.14 0.33
C ASN A 153 -26.46 -15.72 0.59
N ARG A 154 -27.32 -14.78 1.02
CA ARG A 154 -26.96 -13.37 1.21
C ARG A 154 -26.48 -13.04 2.61
N CYS A 155 -26.67 -13.89 3.61
CA CYS A 155 -26.33 -13.61 5.01
C CYS A 155 -24.93 -13.04 5.16
N ALA A 156 -24.85 -11.89 5.85
CA ALA A 156 -23.62 -11.11 6.07
C ALA A 156 -22.91 -10.59 4.81
N ARG A 157 -23.47 -10.77 3.62
CA ARG A 157 -22.88 -10.28 2.36
C ARG A 157 -23.28 -8.85 2.06
N LEU A 158 -22.48 -8.17 1.22
CA LEU A 158 -22.75 -6.82 0.73
C LEU A 158 -23.98 -6.85 -0.19
N LEU A 159 -25.02 -6.11 0.16
CA LEU A 159 -26.24 -5.98 -0.65
C LEU A 159 -26.19 -4.76 -1.55
N ARG A 160 -25.66 -3.66 -1.03
CA ARG A 160 -25.64 -2.38 -1.74
C ARG A 160 -24.34 -1.66 -1.47
N HIS A 161 -23.76 -1.11 -2.53
CA HIS A 161 -22.62 -0.20 -2.50
C HIS A 161 -22.95 1.04 -3.33
N ASP A 162 -23.01 2.18 -2.68
CA ASP A 162 -23.14 3.49 -3.30
C ASP A 162 -21.76 4.15 -3.35
N ASP A 163 -21.34 4.64 -4.50
CA ASP A 163 -20.13 5.42 -4.70
C ASP A 163 -20.41 6.58 -5.70
N PRO A 164 -19.43 7.47 -6.00
CA PRO A 164 -19.63 8.55 -6.96
C PRO A 164 -19.95 8.13 -8.39
N ALA A 165 -19.71 6.86 -8.76
CA ALA A 165 -20.02 6.31 -10.07
C ALA A 165 -21.47 5.80 -10.16
N GLY A 166 -22.08 5.48 -9.01
CA GLY A 166 -23.47 5.01 -8.94
C GLY A 166 -23.74 4.04 -7.80
N THR A 167 -24.72 3.16 -8.01
CA THR A 167 -25.13 2.15 -7.03
C THR A 167 -24.98 0.76 -7.63
N LEU A 168 -24.26 -0.10 -6.92
CA LEU A 168 -24.18 -1.54 -7.19
C LEU A 168 -25.14 -2.26 -6.26
N TRP A 169 -25.98 -3.14 -6.80
CA TRP A 169 -26.82 -4.07 -6.07
C TRP A 169 -26.35 -5.51 -6.28
N SER A 170 -26.33 -6.30 -5.21
CA SER A 170 -26.04 -7.74 -5.27
C SER A 170 -27.32 -8.50 -4.91
N GLU A 171 -27.97 -9.08 -5.92
CA GLU A 171 -29.29 -9.71 -5.75
C GLU A 171 -29.19 -11.19 -5.39
N ASP A 172 -28.19 -11.92 -5.91
CA ASP A 172 -27.93 -13.34 -5.64
C ASP A 172 -26.44 -13.65 -5.52
N PHE A 173 -26.09 -14.74 -4.78
CA PHE A 173 -24.72 -15.18 -4.53
C PHE A 173 -24.57 -16.71 -4.69
#